data_bb6fcaac03875c6df36080f2373a83f0
#
_entry.id   bb6fcaac03875c6df36080f2373a83f0
#
_cell.length_a   1.000
_cell.length_b   1.000
_cell.length_c   1.000
_cell.angle_alpha   90.00
_cell.angle_beta   90.00
_cell.angle_gamma   90.00
#
_symmetry.space_group_name_H-M   'P 1'
#
loop_
_entity.id
_entity.type
_entity.pdbx_description
1 polymer ?
#
loop_
_entity_poly.entity_id
_entity_poly.type
_entity_poly.pdbx_seq_one_letter_code
_entity_poly.pdbx_strand_id
1 'polypeptide(L)'
;MDLRERLVRRRVVYAGHYLSTEEHTVRLPDGRRTVREIIRPPNAVAVVPVDEKGTLYLVRQYRPALGRVLYEIPAGIIDRGERPAATARRECLE
;
A
#
# COMPACT_ATOMS: atom_id res chain seq x y z
N MET A 1 -19.31 -13.23 15.81
CA MET A 1 -19.47 -11.76 15.90
C MET A 1 -19.15 -11.13 14.54
N ASP A 2 -20.04 -10.32 14.03
CA ASP A 2 -19.79 -9.58 12.79
C ASP A 2 -19.09 -8.27 13.15
N LEU A 3 -17.87 -8.09 12.63
CA LEU A 3 -17.06 -6.89 12.86
C LEU A 3 -17.10 -5.91 11.72
N ARG A 4 -17.87 -6.21 10.66
CA ARG A 4 -17.91 -5.36 9.47
C ARG A 4 -18.52 -4.01 9.77
N GLU A 5 -17.91 -2.99 9.19
CA GLU A 5 -18.43 -1.63 9.20
C GLU A 5 -19.16 -1.38 7.88
N ARG A 6 -20.20 -0.58 7.93
CA ARG A 6 -20.96 -0.22 6.73
C ARG A 6 -20.62 1.20 6.32
N LEU A 7 -20.26 1.38 5.06
CA LEU A 7 -20.03 2.72 4.52
C LEU A 7 -21.35 3.47 4.44
N VAL A 8 -21.41 4.63 5.08
CA VAL A 8 -22.57 5.53 5.04
C VAL A 8 -22.34 6.63 4.01
N ARG A 9 -21.13 7.21 4.00
CA ARG A 9 -20.79 8.33 3.13
C ARG A 9 -19.29 8.31 2.85
N ARG A 10 -18.94 8.65 1.62
CA ARG A 10 -17.55 8.78 1.18
C ARG A 10 -17.33 10.16 0.59
N ARG A 11 -16.24 10.80 0.97
CA ARG A 11 -15.86 12.09 0.44
C ARG A 11 -14.36 12.08 0.14
N VAL A 12 -13.98 12.49 -1.07
CA VAL A 12 -12.57 12.66 -1.43
C VAL A 12 -12.13 14.01 -0.90
N VAL A 13 -11.13 14.02 -0.02
CA VAL A 13 -10.61 15.24 0.61
C VAL A 13 -9.29 15.69 -0.01
N TYR A 14 -8.59 14.80 -0.70
CA TYR A 14 -7.38 15.13 -1.44
C TYR A 14 -7.23 14.16 -2.60
N ALA A 15 -7.00 14.71 -3.80
CA ALA A 15 -6.70 13.92 -4.97
C ALA A 15 -5.36 14.40 -5.53
N GLY A 16 -4.31 13.68 -5.21
CA GLY A 16 -2.96 14.03 -5.59
C GLY A 16 -2.53 13.33 -6.87
N HIS A 17 -1.30 13.60 -7.24
CA HIS A 17 -0.69 13.00 -8.41
C HIS A 17 -0.37 11.51 -8.18
N TYR A 18 -0.06 11.14 -6.95
CA TYR A 18 0.37 9.80 -6.57
C TYR A 18 -0.71 9.05 -5.78
N LEU A 19 -1.35 9.73 -4.83
CA LEU A 19 -2.35 9.11 -3.98
C LEU A 19 -3.57 10.01 -3.82
N SER A 20 -4.64 9.42 -3.34
CA SER A 20 -5.82 10.17 -2.90
C SER A 20 -6.12 9.85 -1.45
N THR A 21 -6.80 10.75 -0.77
CA THR A 21 -7.27 10.58 0.60
C THR A 21 -8.78 10.76 0.64
N GLU A 22 -9.46 9.85 1.30
CA GLU A 22 -10.92 9.87 1.43
C GLU A 22 -11.29 9.89 2.90
N GLU A 23 -12.40 10.56 3.20
CA GLU A 23 -13.03 10.51 4.49
C GLU A 23 -14.28 9.63 4.38
N HIS A 24 -14.32 8.56 5.14
CA HIS A 24 -15.45 7.64 5.18
C HIS A 24 -16.20 7.82 6.48
N THR A 25 -17.50 8.11 6.38
CA THR A 25 -18.39 7.98 7.53
C THR A 25 -18.91 6.55 7.50
N VAL A 26 -18.73 5.84 8.59
CA VAL A 26 -19.09 4.42 8.69
C VAL A 26 -20.01 4.19 9.88
N ARG A 27 -20.81 3.14 9.78
CA ARG A 27 -21.63 2.65 10.88
C ARG A 27 -20.95 1.42 11.45
N LEU A 28 -20.66 1.48 12.73
CA LEU A 28 -20.03 0.38 13.47
C LEU A 28 -21.04 -0.75 13.72
N PRO A 29 -20.57 -1.96 14.05
CA PRO A 29 -21.48 -3.07 14.36
C PRO A 29 -22.48 -2.77 15.47
N ASP A 30 -22.12 -1.89 16.43
CA ASP A 30 -23.02 -1.49 17.52
C ASP A 30 -23.99 -0.37 17.14
N GLY A 31 -24.00 0.09 15.89
CA GLY A 31 -24.89 1.12 15.38
C GLY A 31 -24.36 2.54 15.47
N ARG A 32 -23.26 2.77 16.18
CA ARG A 32 -22.66 4.11 16.27
C ARG A 32 -22.02 4.48 14.93
N ARG A 33 -21.92 5.77 14.66
CA ARG A 33 -21.22 6.31 13.49
C ARG A 33 -19.86 6.84 13.91
N THR A 34 -18.89 6.67 13.04
CA THR A 34 -17.56 7.27 13.23
C THR A 34 -16.94 7.57 11.85
N VAL A 35 -15.78 8.21 11.86
CA VAL A 35 -15.10 8.63 10.63
C VAL A 35 -13.81 7.82 10.51
N ARG A 36 -13.49 7.41 9.27
CA ARG A 36 -12.24 6.77 8.91
C ARG A 36 -11.54 7.61 7.86
N GLU A 37 -10.26 7.79 8.01
CA GLU A 37 -9.43 8.43 6.99
C GLU A 37 -8.71 7.34 6.21
N ILE A 38 -8.97 7.28 4.90
CA ILE A 38 -8.47 6.22 4.02
C ILE A 38 -7.52 6.84 3.01
N ILE A 39 -6.31 6.30 2.95
CA ILE A 39 -5.33 6.69 1.95
C ILE A 39 -5.31 5.61 0.87
N ARG A 40 -5.41 6.05 -0.39
CA ARG A 40 -5.38 5.15 -1.54
C ARG A 40 -4.15 5.42 -2.39
N PRO A 41 -3.04 4.74 -2.13
CA PRO A 41 -1.89 4.78 -3.02
C PRO A 41 -2.13 3.89 -4.24
N PRO A 42 -1.30 3.99 -5.30
CA PRO A 42 -1.33 3.01 -6.38
C PRO A 42 -1.06 1.61 -5.86
N ASN A 43 -1.61 0.60 -6.53
CA ASN A 43 -1.34 -0.79 -6.19
C ASN A 43 0.14 -1.10 -6.42
N ALA A 44 0.72 -1.87 -5.52
CA ALA A 44 2.14 -2.19 -5.55
C ALA A 44 2.35 -3.64 -5.14
N VAL A 45 3.57 -4.13 -5.42
CA VAL A 45 4.03 -5.43 -4.94
C VAL A 45 5.30 -5.25 -4.14
N ALA A 46 5.54 -6.17 -3.23
CA ALA A 46 6.82 -6.30 -2.55
C ALA A 46 7.34 -7.73 -2.77
N VAL A 47 8.64 -7.87 -2.83
CA VAL A 47 9.30 -9.15 -3.12
C VAL A 47 10.23 -9.47 -1.97
N VAL A 48 10.27 -10.74 -1.59
CA VAL A 48 11.25 -11.26 -0.63
C VAL A 48 12.22 -12.14 -1.43
N PRO A 49 13.30 -11.56 -2.01
CA PRO A 49 14.20 -12.32 -2.86
C PRO A 49 15.19 -13.11 -2.01
N VAL A 50 15.07 -14.43 -2.05
CA VAL A 50 15.93 -15.35 -1.32
C VAL A 50 16.55 -16.31 -2.31
N ASP A 51 17.88 -16.47 -2.27
CA ASP A 51 18.56 -17.39 -3.16
C ASP A 51 18.56 -18.83 -2.61
N GLU A 52 19.21 -19.73 -3.35
CA GLU A 52 19.27 -21.15 -2.99
C GLU A 52 19.99 -21.40 -1.67
N LYS A 53 20.83 -20.48 -1.25
CA LYS A 53 21.61 -20.57 0.01
C LYS A 53 20.86 -19.94 1.18
N GLY A 54 19.65 -19.39 0.95
CA GLY A 54 18.88 -18.71 1.97
C GLY A 54 19.30 -17.26 2.18
N THR A 55 20.08 -16.67 1.29
CA THR A 55 20.48 -15.27 1.38
C THR A 55 19.33 -14.36 0.95
N LEU A 56 18.99 -13.43 1.80
CA LEU A 56 17.99 -12.40 1.54
C LEU A 56 18.64 -11.16 0.95
N TYR A 57 18.13 -10.67 -0.15
CA TYR A 57 18.63 -9.46 -0.81
C TYR A 57 17.74 -8.27 -0.49
N LEU A 58 18.34 -7.18 -0.03
CA LEU A 58 17.65 -5.95 0.32
C LEU A 58 18.16 -4.81 -0.53
N VAL A 59 17.32 -3.79 -0.68
CA VAL A 59 17.70 -2.52 -1.32
C VAL A 59 17.83 -1.44 -0.26
N ARG A 60 18.65 -0.43 -0.55
CA ARG A 60 18.77 0.76 0.29
C ARG A 60 18.06 1.90 -0.38
N GLN A 61 17.17 2.57 0.36
CA GLN A 61 16.43 3.69 -0.15
C GLN A 61 16.32 4.80 0.88
N TYR A 62 16.41 6.04 0.41
CA TYR A 62 16.11 7.19 1.24
C TYR A 62 14.59 7.35 1.34
N ARG A 63 14.10 7.42 2.56
CA ARG A 63 12.67 7.62 2.83
C ARG A 63 12.42 9.03 3.39
N PRO A 64 11.97 9.96 2.54
CA PRO A 64 11.78 11.37 2.96
C PRO A 64 10.88 11.52 4.18
N ALA A 65 9.83 10.71 4.29
CA ALA A 65 8.91 10.79 5.43
C ALA A 65 9.59 10.48 6.75
N LEU A 66 10.65 9.66 6.73
CA LEU A 66 11.43 9.30 7.91
C LEU A 66 12.75 10.07 8.00
N GLY A 67 13.14 10.76 6.92
CA GLY A 67 14.37 11.53 6.87
C GLY A 67 15.63 10.69 6.94
N ARG A 68 15.60 9.45 6.49
CA ARG A 68 16.75 8.56 6.57
C ARG A 68 16.72 7.46 5.52
N VAL A 69 17.88 6.81 5.34
CA VAL A 69 18.05 5.64 4.48
C VAL A 69 17.64 4.38 5.26
N LEU A 70 16.88 3.52 4.62
CA LEU A 70 16.47 2.23 5.19
C LEU A 70 16.90 1.09 4.26
N TYR A 71 17.11 -0.09 4.86
CA TYR A 71 17.19 -1.34 4.13
C TYR A 71 15.78 -1.92 4.01
N GLU A 72 15.40 -2.25 2.79
CA GLU A 72 14.02 -2.68 2.51
C GLU A 72 14.00 -3.83 1.52
N ILE A 73 12.92 -4.61 1.54
CA ILE A 73 12.67 -5.55 0.46
C ILE A 73 12.31 -4.75 -0.80
N PRO A 74 12.68 -5.23 -2.00
CA PRO A 74 12.30 -4.56 -3.25
C PRO A 74 10.79 -4.46 -3.36
N ALA A 75 10.31 -3.31 -3.81
CA ALA A 75 8.90 -3.07 -4.00
C ALA A 75 8.70 -2.08 -5.15
N GLY A 76 7.59 -2.18 -5.83
CA GLY A 76 7.30 -1.25 -6.91
C GLY A 76 5.83 -1.25 -7.28
N ILE A 77 5.45 -0.19 -7.98
CA ILE A 77 4.08 0.02 -8.42
C ILE A 77 3.77 -0.91 -9.59
N ILE A 78 2.57 -1.49 -9.55
CA ILE A 78 2.07 -2.32 -10.64
C ILE A 78 1.69 -1.39 -11.80
N ASP A 79 2.34 -1.57 -12.96
CA ASP A 79 2.03 -0.80 -14.15
C ASP A 79 0.67 -1.22 -14.71
N ARG A 80 0.05 -0.31 -15.44
CA ARG A 80 -1.26 -0.56 -16.03
C ARG A 80 -1.22 -1.80 -16.93
N GLY A 81 -2.14 -2.74 -16.65
CA GLY A 81 -2.22 -4.00 -17.40
C GLY A 81 -1.20 -5.05 -17.01
N GLU A 82 -0.31 -4.73 -16.07
CA GLU A 82 0.71 -5.66 -15.60
C GLU A 82 0.13 -6.58 -14.52
N ARG A 83 0.52 -7.86 -14.57
CA ARG A 83 0.17 -8.80 -13.50
C ARG A 83 1.11 -8.62 -12.32
N PRO A 84 0.65 -8.84 -11.07
CA PRO A 84 1.52 -8.68 -9.89
C PRO A 84 2.81 -9.50 -9.98
N ALA A 85 2.77 -10.72 -10.49
CA ALA A 85 3.97 -11.55 -10.64
C ALA A 85 4.96 -10.96 -11.64
N ALA A 86 4.47 -10.33 -12.71
CA ALA A 86 5.33 -9.66 -13.68
C ALA A 86 6.00 -8.42 -13.08
N THR A 87 5.26 -7.67 -12.29
CA THR A 87 5.80 -6.52 -11.55
C THR A 87 6.91 -6.98 -10.61
N ALA A 88 6.68 -8.06 -9.87
CA ALA A 88 7.67 -8.60 -8.94
C ALA A 88 8.97 -9.00 -9.66
N ARG A 89 8.87 -9.63 -10.83
CA ARG A 89 10.05 -10.00 -11.62
C ARG A 89 10.79 -8.76 -12.11
N ARG A 90 10.06 -7.76 -12.61
CA ARG A 90 10.66 -6.52 -13.10
C ARG A 90 11.41 -5.79 -11.97
N GLU A 91 10.81 -5.67 -10.80
CA GLU A 91 11.43 -5.01 -9.65
C GLU A 91 12.66 -5.76 -9.15
N CYS A 92 12.67 -7.08 -9.22
CA CYS A 92 13.84 -7.87 -8.86
C CYS A 92 15.02 -7.65 -9.80
N LEU A 93 14.77 -7.34 -11.08
CA LEU A 93 15.80 -7.11 -12.08
C LEU A 93 16.35 -5.68 -12.08
N GLU A 94 15.65 -4.78 -11.44
CA GLU A 94 16.08 -3.39 -11.25
C GLU A 94 16.95 -3.22 -9.97
#